data_9ecbc4141c880123dc7dade5139729b3
#
_entry.id   9ecbc4141c880123dc7dade5139729b3
#
_cell.length_a   1.000
_cell.length_b   1.000
_cell.length_c   1.000
_cell.angle_alpha   90.00
_cell.angle_beta   90.00
_cell.angle_gamma   90.00
#
_symmetry.space_group_name_H-M   'P 1'
#
loop_
_entity.id
_entity.type
_entity.pdbx_description
1 polymer ?
#
loop_
_entity_poly.entity_id
_entity_poly.type
_entity_poly.pdbx_seq_one_letter_code
_entity_poly.pdbx_strand_id
1 'polypeptide(L)'
;MSESNLGYPFQTAYRENEMTDERTDHRPWGHYTILADEPDHKVKRIVVDPGKRFSLQRHQHRSEHWFIISGEALVTIGDSKQRLCTAEAIDIPFGTLHRMENSGNRELSFIEVQTGDYFGEDDIERFEDDFGRVEA
;
A
#
# COMPACT_ATOMS: atom_id res chain seq x y z
N MET A 1 25.97 20.11 -14.48
CA MET A 1 26.04 19.59 -14.20
C MET A 1 26.16 18.80 -13.89
N SER A 2 25.88 19.05 -13.83
CA SER A 2 25.89 18.31 -13.51
C SER A 2 25.64 17.77 -12.90
N GLU A 3 25.14 17.90 -12.74
CA GLU A 3 24.98 17.36 -12.20
C GLU A 3 24.93 16.51 -11.98
N SER A 4 24.85 16.57 -12.43
CA SER A 4 24.82 15.73 -12.27
C SER A 4 25.10 15.02 -11.97
N ASN A 5 25.37 15.28 -11.98
CA ASN A 5 25.69 14.50 -11.44
C ASN A 5 25.67 14.17 -10.70
N LEU A 6 25.53 14.59 -10.93
CA LEU A 6 25.29 14.46 -9.85
C LEU A 6 24.92 13.34 -9.33
N GLY A 7 24.88 12.58 -9.97
CA GLY A 7 24.55 11.53 -9.61
C GLY A 7 24.80 10.78 -8.73
N TYR A 8 25.26 10.51 -8.58
CA TYR A 8 25.21 10.36 -7.36
C TYR A 8 25.60 9.07 -6.84
N PRO A 9 26.87 8.73 -6.89
CA PRO A 9 27.39 7.49 -6.31
C PRO A 9 27.10 7.41 -4.84
N PHE A 10 27.04 8.56 -4.18
CA PHE A 10 26.70 8.52 -2.79
C PHE A 10 25.29 8.03 -2.55
N GLN A 11 24.43 8.13 -3.54
CA GLN A 11 23.06 7.66 -3.39
C GLN A 11 22.97 6.16 -3.37
N THR A 12 23.86 5.48 -4.06
CA THR A 12 23.86 4.03 -4.05
C THR A 12 24.21 3.49 -2.69
N ALA A 13 25.29 3.98 -2.10
CA ALA A 13 25.67 3.53 -0.77
C ALA A 13 24.62 3.89 0.27
N TYR A 14 24.01 5.03 0.09
CA TYR A 14 22.97 5.48 0.98
C TYR A 14 21.77 4.55 0.95
N ARG A 15 21.39 4.08 -0.23
CA ARG A 15 20.28 3.16 -0.36
C ARG A 15 20.55 1.83 0.27
N GLU A 16 21.76 1.38 0.25
CA GLU A 16 22.09 0.11 0.87
C GLU A 16 21.80 0.14 2.35
N ASN A 17 22.07 1.26 2.99
CA ASN A 17 21.74 1.40 4.39
C ASN A 17 20.24 1.39 4.62
N GLU A 18 19.49 1.93 3.66
CA GLU A 18 18.06 1.99 3.79
C GLU A 18 17.38 0.67 3.57
N MET A 19 18.05 -0.29 2.98
CA MET A 19 17.45 -1.58 2.73
C MET A 19 17.21 -2.38 4.01
N THR A 20 17.79 -1.96 5.11
CA THR A 20 17.51 -2.54 6.41
C THR A 20 16.54 -1.68 7.20
N ASP A 21 15.73 -0.93 6.50
CA ASP A 21 14.88 0.08 7.08
C ASP A 21 13.87 -0.50 8.05
N GLU A 22 13.84 0.03 9.25
CA GLU A 22 12.90 -0.38 10.29
C GLU A 22 11.46 -0.01 9.95
N ARG A 23 11.24 0.86 8.97
CA ARG A 23 9.89 1.26 8.55
C ARG A 23 9.22 0.25 7.65
N THR A 24 9.92 -0.83 7.30
CA THR A 24 9.33 -1.89 6.49
C THR A 24 8.70 -2.93 7.41
N ASP A 25 7.47 -3.30 7.10
CA ASP A 25 6.69 -4.22 7.90
C ASP A 25 6.20 -5.35 7.01
N HIS A 26 6.48 -6.59 7.41
CA HIS A 26 6.10 -7.76 6.63
C HIS A 26 4.73 -8.26 7.08
N ARG A 27 3.91 -8.60 6.11
CA ARG A 27 2.55 -9.07 6.32
C ARG A 27 2.33 -10.38 5.55
N PRO A 28 1.27 -11.14 5.87
CA PRO A 28 1.05 -12.42 5.19
C PRO A 28 0.90 -12.29 3.67
N TRP A 29 0.49 -11.13 3.17
CA TRP A 29 0.26 -10.90 1.74
C TRP A 29 1.43 -10.20 1.05
N GLY A 30 2.47 -9.80 1.78
CA GLY A 30 3.61 -9.08 1.20
C GLY A 30 4.26 -8.18 2.23
N HIS A 31 4.48 -6.92 1.89
CA HIS A 31 5.08 -5.99 2.85
C HIS A 31 4.77 -4.55 2.46
N TYR A 32 5.00 -3.64 3.40
CA TYR A 32 4.92 -2.21 3.09
C TYR A 32 6.06 -1.47 3.78
N THR A 33 6.39 -0.31 3.23
CA THR A 33 7.41 0.58 3.77
C THR A 33 6.78 1.94 3.98
N ILE A 34 6.95 2.52 5.16
CA ILE A 34 6.44 3.84 5.45
C ILE A 34 7.38 4.87 4.84
N LEU A 35 6.85 5.71 3.96
CA LEU A 35 7.63 6.75 3.26
C LEU A 35 7.46 8.10 3.92
N ALA A 36 6.32 8.37 4.52
CA ALA A 36 6.05 9.60 5.25
C ALA A 36 5.01 9.31 6.33
N ASP A 37 5.18 9.96 7.49
CA ASP A 37 4.26 9.78 8.62
C ASP A 37 4.15 11.13 9.30
N GLU A 38 3.11 11.89 8.92
CA GLU A 38 2.91 13.25 9.35
C GLU A 38 1.54 13.39 10.03
N PRO A 39 1.27 14.49 10.71
CA PRO A 39 -0.01 14.62 11.42
C PRO A 39 -1.24 14.55 10.51
N ASP A 40 -1.12 14.96 9.26
CA ASP A 40 -2.26 15.04 8.35
C ASP A 40 -2.21 14.05 7.21
N HIS A 41 -1.15 13.23 7.12
CA HIS A 41 -1.08 12.21 6.07
C HIS A 41 -0.03 11.15 6.41
N LYS A 42 -0.20 9.97 5.81
CA LYS A 42 0.77 8.88 5.90
C LYS A 42 0.89 8.26 4.51
N VAL A 43 2.10 8.00 4.08
CA VAL A 43 2.36 7.46 2.75
C VAL A 43 3.13 6.15 2.88
N LYS A 44 2.69 5.14 2.15
CA LYS A 44 3.33 3.83 2.14
C LYS A 44 3.60 3.38 0.72
N ARG A 45 4.70 2.67 0.52
CA ARG A 45 4.89 1.85 -0.65
C ARG A 45 4.52 0.43 -0.25
N ILE A 46 3.61 -0.18 -1.00
CA ILE A 46 3.07 -1.49 -0.66
C ILE A 46 3.37 -2.46 -1.78
N VAL A 47 3.80 -3.66 -1.41
CA VAL A 47 4.06 -4.74 -2.36
C VAL A 47 3.18 -5.93 -1.96
N VAL A 48 2.40 -6.41 -2.92
CA VAL A 48 1.53 -7.57 -2.71
C VAL A 48 2.08 -8.72 -3.54
N ASP A 49 2.32 -9.85 -2.90
CA ASP A 49 2.87 -11.03 -3.55
C ASP A 49 1.88 -11.61 -4.55
N PRO A 50 2.37 -12.29 -5.59
CA PRO A 50 1.47 -12.89 -6.59
C PRO A 50 0.43 -13.80 -5.93
N GLY A 51 -0.82 -13.65 -6.35
CA GLY A 51 -1.91 -14.48 -5.87
C GLY A 51 -2.41 -14.14 -4.48
N LYS A 52 -1.88 -13.12 -3.84
CA LYS A 52 -2.30 -12.73 -2.49
C LYS A 52 -3.21 -11.52 -2.55
N ARG A 53 -3.93 -11.29 -1.45
CA ARG A 53 -4.84 -10.15 -1.34
C ARG A 53 -4.95 -9.71 0.11
N PHE A 54 -5.35 -8.46 0.29
CA PHE A 54 -5.71 -7.92 1.61
C PHE A 54 -7.00 -8.57 2.09
N SER A 55 -7.26 -8.43 3.39
CA SER A 55 -8.61 -8.68 3.91
C SER A 55 -9.60 -7.71 3.25
N LEU A 56 -10.87 -8.08 3.24
CA LEU A 56 -11.94 -7.15 2.93
C LEU A 56 -12.13 -6.30 4.19
N GLN A 57 -11.91 -5.00 4.08
CA GLN A 57 -11.72 -4.15 5.26
C GLN A 57 -12.26 -2.75 5.04
N ARG A 58 -12.40 -2.01 6.14
CA ARG A 58 -12.69 -0.58 6.08
C ARG A 58 -12.03 0.14 7.25
N HIS A 59 -11.89 1.46 7.12
CA HIS A 59 -11.29 2.32 8.12
C HIS A 59 -12.23 3.46 8.46
N GLN A 60 -12.26 3.86 9.73
CA GLN A 60 -13.18 4.88 10.21
C GLN A 60 -12.57 6.29 10.19
N HIS A 61 -11.25 6.40 10.25
CA HIS A 61 -10.58 7.68 10.50
C HIS A 61 -9.73 8.16 9.33
N ARG A 62 -9.69 7.42 8.21
CA ARG A 62 -8.88 7.81 7.09
C ARG A 62 -9.52 7.41 5.76
N SER A 63 -9.19 8.17 4.73
CA SER A 63 -9.42 7.77 3.35
C SER A 63 -8.08 7.44 2.73
N GLU A 64 -8.09 6.78 1.57
CA GLU A 64 -6.85 6.34 0.93
C GLU A 64 -6.88 6.65 -0.55
N HIS A 65 -5.71 6.90 -1.10
CA HIS A 65 -5.50 7.06 -2.54
C HIS A 65 -4.42 6.06 -2.95
N TRP A 66 -4.72 5.20 -3.91
CA TRP A 66 -3.79 4.17 -4.36
C TRP A 66 -3.36 4.46 -5.79
N PHE A 67 -2.05 4.47 -6.03
CA PHE A 67 -1.47 4.70 -7.35
C PHE A 67 -0.59 3.50 -7.71
N ILE A 68 -0.90 2.82 -8.82
CA ILE A 68 -0.21 1.59 -9.20
C ILE A 68 1.13 1.93 -9.85
N ILE A 69 2.21 1.38 -9.30
CA ILE A 69 3.56 1.55 -9.84
C ILE A 69 3.86 0.46 -10.86
N SER A 70 3.57 -0.79 -10.52
CA SER A 70 3.82 -1.90 -11.43
C SER A 70 2.93 -3.08 -11.06
N GLY A 71 2.62 -3.90 -12.04
CA GLY A 71 1.75 -5.05 -11.87
C GLY A 71 0.31 -4.72 -12.19
N GLU A 72 -0.58 -5.64 -11.86
CA GLU A 72 -2.02 -5.49 -12.07
C GLU A 72 -2.75 -5.71 -10.77
N ALA A 73 -3.72 -4.87 -10.51
CA ALA A 73 -4.50 -4.94 -9.29
C ALA A 73 -5.96 -5.19 -9.62
N LEU A 74 -6.61 -6.02 -8.81
CA LEU A 74 -8.06 -6.14 -8.81
C LEU A 74 -8.53 -5.52 -7.50
N VAL A 75 -9.28 -4.43 -7.60
CA VAL A 75 -9.70 -3.66 -6.44
C VAL A 75 -11.19 -3.84 -6.23
N THR A 76 -11.56 -4.20 -5.01
CA THR A 76 -12.96 -4.23 -4.60
C THR A 76 -13.25 -2.95 -3.83
N ILE A 77 -14.30 -2.24 -4.22
CA ILE A 77 -14.78 -1.05 -3.51
C ILE A 77 -16.28 -1.20 -3.38
N GLY A 78 -16.77 -1.35 -2.15
CA GLY A 78 -18.18 -1.61 -1.91
C GLY A 78 -18.61 -2.86 -2.68
N ASP A 79 -19.55 -2.71 -3.57
CA ASP A 79 -20.08 -3.81 -4.37
C ASP A 79 -19.42 -3.95 -5.74
N SER A 80 -18.44 -3.10 -6.04
CA SER A 80 -17.83 -3.04 -7.36
C SER A 80 -16.42 -3.60 -7.35
N LYS A 81 -16.01 -4.17 -8.49
CA LYS A 81 -14.63 -4.59 -8.69
C LYS A 81 -14.09 -3.88 -9.91
N GLN A 82 -12.82 -3.51 -9.84
CA GLN A 82 -12.19 -2.72 -10.89
C GLN A 82 -10.74 -3.16 -11.04
N ARG A 83 -10.31 -3.36 -12.27
CA ARG A 83 -8.92 -3.69 -12.56
C ARG A 83 -8.13 -2.42 -12.79
N LEU A 84 -6.97 -2.32 -12.17
CA LEU A 84 -6.06 -1.20 -12.34
C LEU A 84 -4.73 -1.68 -12.86
N CYS A 85 -4.18 -0.93 -13.81
CA CYS A 85 -2.86 -1.19 -14.38
C CYS A 85 -1.90 -0.09 -13.96
N THR A 86 -0.65 -0.23 -14.39
CA THR A 86 0.41 0.73 -14.07
C THR A 86 -0.03 2.16 -14.39
N ALA A 87 0.25 3.07 -13.48
CA ALA A 87 -0.04 4.50 -13.56
C ALA A 87 -1.52 4.85 -13.43
N GLU A 88 -2.35 3.89 -13.08
CA GLU A 88 -3.75 4.15 -12.76
C GLU A 88 -3.93 4.27 -11.25
N ALA A 89 -4.95 5.01 -10.84
CA ALA A 89 -5.16 5.31 -9.43
C ALA A 89 -6.63 5.21 -9.07
N ILE A 90 -6.90 5.10 -7.77
CA ILE A 90 -8.26 5.01 -7.26
C ILE A 90 -8.32 5.61 -5.87
N ASP A 91 -9.45 6.24 -5.54
CA ASP A 91 -9.69 6.79 -4.21
C ASP A 91 -10.63 5.89 -3.43
N ILE A 92 -10.33 5.74 -2.15
CA ILE A 92 -11.13 4.92 -1.23
C ILE A 92 -11.59 5.83 -0.11
N PRO A 93 -12.87 6.23 -0.10
CA PRO A 93 -13.40 7.11 0.94
C PRO A 93 -13.47 6.44 2.30
N PHE A 94 -13.66 7.26 3.33
CA PHE A 94 -13.90 6.78 4.70
C PHE A 94 -15.00 5.73 4.71
N GLY A 95 -14.81 4.70 5.53
CA GLY A 95 -15.87 3.73 5.81
C GLY A 95 -16.25 2.82 4.67
N THR A 96 -15.57 2.92 3.54
CA THR A 96 -15.90 2.11 2.37
C THR A 96 -15.18 0.76 2.45
N LEU A 97 -15.94 -0.31 2.27
CA LEU A 97 -15.36 -1.65 2.19
C LEU A 97 -14.46 -1.74 0.98
N HIS A 98 -13.25 -2.24 1.17
CA HIS A 98 -12.30 -2.32 0.07
C HIS A 98 -11.32 -3.46 0.26
N ARG A 99 -10.71 -3.87 -0.84
CA ARG A 99 -9.71 -4.93 -0.86
C ARG A 99 -8.84 -4.76 -2.11
N MET A 100 -7.55 -4.98 -1.97
CA MET A 100 -6.61 -5.04 -3.08
C MET A 100 -6.23 -6.49 -3.27
N GLU A 101 -6.26 -6.95 -4.52
CA GLU A 101 -5.85 -8.31 -4.86
C GLU A 101 -4.82 -8.27 -5.99
N ASN A 102 -3.74 -9.04 -5.83
CA ASN A 102 -2.79 -9.25 -6.90
C ASN A 102 -3.20 -10.51 -7.65
N SER A 103 -3.92 -10.36 -8.75
CA SER A 103 -4.40 -11.48 -9.54
C SER A 103 -3.37 -11.93 -10.59
N GLY A 104 -2.21 -11.30 -10.63
CA GLY A 104 -1.18 -11.62 -11.61
C GLY A 104 -0.16 -12.62 -11.08
N ASN A 105 0.90 -12.80 -11.86
CA ASN A 105 1.98 -13.72 -11.50
C ASN A 105 3.28 -13.01 -11.18
N ARG A 106 3.23 -11.70 -11.00
CA ARG A 106 4.36 -10.87 -10.59
C ARG A 106 3.94 -10.05 -9.38
N GLU A 107 4.92 -9.48 -8.69
CA GLU A 107 4.63 -8.56 -7.59
C GLU A 107 3.81 -7.37 -8.07
N LEU A 108 2.91 -6.93 -7.23
CA LEU A 108 2.13 -5.72 -7.44
C LEU A 108 2.69 -4.67 -6.48
N SER A 109 3.07 -3.51 -7.00
CA SER A 109 3.62 -2.43 -6.19
C SER A 109 2.79 -1.18 -6.40
N PHE A 110 2.41 -0.53 -5.30
CA PHE A 110 1.63 0.71 -5.40
C PHE A 110 1.94 1.63 -4.22
N ILE A 111 1.62 2.91 -4.42
CA ILE A 111 1.77 3.93 -3.39
C ILE A 111 0.39 4.20 -2.80
N GLU A 112 0.32 4.20 -1.48
CA GLU A 112 -0.89 4.49 -0.74
C GLU A 112 -0.70 5.80 0.01
N VAL A 113 -1.59 6.75 -0.22
CA VAL A 113 -1.61 8.00 0.53
C VAL A 113 -2.84 7.96 1.44
N GLN A 114 -2.61 8.05 2.73
CA GLN A 114 -3.67 8.07 3.73
C GLN A 114 -3.87 9.50 4.20
N THR A 115 -5.12 9.95 4.25
CA THR A 115 -5.46 11.27 4.78
C THR A 115 -6.59 11.13 5.78
N GLY A 116 -6.56 11.94 6.83
CA GLY A 116 -7.55 11.85 7.88
C GLY A 116 -6.97 12.35 9.20
N ASP A 117 -7.53 11.88 10.31
CA ASP A 117 -7.11 12.35 11.62
C ASP A 117 -6.43 11.27 12.46
N TYR A 118 -6.31 10.06 11.94
CA TYR A 118 -5.66 8.98 12.67
C TYR A 118 -5.20 7.90 11.69
N PHE A 119 -3.95 7.46 11.80
CA PHE A 119 -3.36 6.52 10.87
C PHE A 119 -2.83 5.25 11.53
N GLY A 120 -3.32 4.93 12.74
CA GLY A 120 -2.89 3.72 13.42
C GLY A 120 -3.39 2.47 12.73
N GLU A 121 -2.62 1.40 12.83
CA GLU A 121 -2.98 0.13 12.19
C GLU A 121 -4.15 -0.56 12.86
N ASP A 122 -4.58 -0.10 14.02
CA ASP A 122 -5.74 -0.62 14.71
C ASP A 122 -7.05 0.01 14.23
N ASP A 123 -7.00 1.00 13.32
CA ASP A 123 -8.19 1.55 12.69
C ASP A 123 -8.55 0.67 11.50
N ILE A 124 -8.97 -0.55 11.78
CA ILE A 124 -9.30 -1.51 10.73
C ILE A 124 -10.41 -2.43 11.22
N GLU A 125 -11.37 -2.66 10.34
CA GLU A 125 -12.43 -3.62 10.57
C GLU A 125 -12.34 -4.61 9.41
N ARG A 126 -12.08 -5.88 9.72
CA ARG A 126 -11.91 -6.91 8.69
C ARG A 126 -13.16 -7.77 8.61
N PHE A 127 -13.60 -8.06 7.38
CA PHE A 127 -14.81 -8.84 7.12
C PHE A 127 -14.50 -10.19 6.50
N GLU A 128 -13.47 -10.29 5.66
CA GLU A 128 -12.99 -11.54 5.07
C GLU A 128 -11.48 -11.46 5.04
N ASP A 129 -10.82 -12.53 5.46
CA ASP A 129 -9.36 -12.51 5.52
C ASP A 129 -8.84 -13.92 5.27
N ASP A 130 -8.06 -14.08 4.19
CA ASP A 130 -7.47 -15.36 3.82
C ASP A 130 -6.50 -15.87 4.87
N PHE A 131 -6.04 -15.01 5.78
CA PHE A 131 -5.02 -15.33 6.77
C PHE A 131 -5.58 -15.46 8.19
N GLY A 132 -6.91 -15.52 8.32
CA GLY A 132 -7.55 -15.82 9.59
C GLY A 132 -7.55 -14.70 10.62
N ARG A 133 -7.46 -13.44 10.21
CA ARG A 133 -7.42 -12.32 11.14
C ARG A 133 -8.79 -11.68 11.40
N VAL A 134 -9.86 -12.30 10.91
CA VAL A 134 -11.21 -11.81 11.18
C VAL A 134 -11.58 -12.21 12.59
N GLU A 135 -12.07 -11.25 13.38
CA GLU A 135 -12.55 -11.51 14.72
C GLU A 135 -14.03 -11.83 14.66
N ALA A 136 -14.41 -12.84 15.41
CA ALA A 136 -15.81 -13.27 15.44
C ALA A 136 -16.68 -12.29 16.21
#